data_a79a83011e9659c87766590ae8048f81
#
_entry.id   a79a83011e9659c87766590ae8048f81
#
_cell.length_a   1.000
_cell.length_b   1.000
_cell.length_c   1.000
_cell.angle_alpha   90.00
_cell.angle_beta   90.00
_cell.angle_gamma   90.00
#
_symmetry.space_group_name_H-M   'P 1'
#
loop_
_entity.id
_entity.type
_entity.pdbx_description
1 polymer ?
#
loop_
_entity_poly.entity_id
_entity_poly.type
_entity_poly.pdbx_seq_one_letter_code
_entity_poly.pdbx_strand_id
1 'polypeptide(L)'
;MTMLTIEKVSVNYGGSRILNDVDLTVETGQVVCLMGRNGVGKTTLLKAIMGVLKARTGHIHFDDKDITRSPSYQRAQAGIGYVPQGRGIFPYLSVYENLLMGFEALPHKRIDQSAIAEAYELFPVLKTMQTRVAGTLSGGQQQQLAIARVLVRRPKLLLLDKPMEGIQPSIVIEIERVISMLQQQGSMGILLVEQFLDFALGIADRCYVMEKGVIVFDSPAAEFDQTIAKQYLAV
;
A
#
# COMPACT_ATOMS: atom_id res chain seq x y z
N MET A 1 -17.93 3.56 5.50
CA MET A 1 -17.84 2.26 6.20
C MET A 1 -16.37 1.97 6.44
N THR A 2 -15.99 1.61 7.67
CA THR A 2 -14.58 1.40 8.01
C THR A 2 -14.09 0.09 7.41
N MET A 3 -13.04 0.15 6.59
CA MET A 3 -12.43 -0.99 5.91
C MET A 3 -11.32 -1.63 6.75
N LEU A 4 -10.49 -0.80 7.37
CA LEU A 4 -9.39 -1.23 8.24
C LEU A 4 -9.43 -0.45 9.54
N THR A 5 -9.35 -1.15 10.67
CA THR A 5 -9.17 -0.55 12.00
C THR A 5 -7.97 -1.20 12.69
N ILE A 6 -7.08 -0.38 13.18
CA ILE A 6 -5.92 -0.76 13.98
C ILE A 6 -6.10 -0.15 15.36
N GLU A 7 -6.12 -0.99 16.39
CA GLU A 7 -6.40 -0.59 17.77
C GLU A 7 -5.24 -1.01 18.67
N LYS A 8 -4.50 -0.03 19.18
CA LYS A 8 -3.38 -0.17 20.13
C LYS A 8 -2.39 -1.27 19.76
N VAL A 9 -2.08 -1.34 18.44
CA VAL A 9 -1.18 -2.37 17.93
C VAL A 9 0.25 -2.07 18.32
N SER A 10 0.90 -3.04 18.96
CA SER A 10 2.33 -3.02 19.26
C SER A 10 3.04 -4.18 18.59
N VAL A 11 4.24 -3.93 18.07
CA VAL A 11 5.07 -4.92 17.36
C VAL A 11 6.50 -4.84 17.85
N ASN A 12 7.11 -6.02 18.06
CA ASN A 12 8.51 -6.13 18.45
C ASN A 12 9.33 -6.86 17.37
N TYR A 13 10.59 -6.44 17.20
CA TYR A 13 11.63 -7.24 16.54
C TYR A 13 12.58 -7.75 17.64
N GLY A 14 12.53 -9.06 17.92
CA GLY A 14 13.25 -9.61 19.05
C GLY A 14 12.85 -8.92 20.36
N GLY A 15 13.83 -8.33 21.04
CA GLY A 15 13.60 -7.57 22.29
C GLY A 15 13.21 -6.11 22.09
N SER A 16 13.36 -5.56 20.89
CA SER A 16 13.11 -4.13 20.60
C SER A 16 11.68 -3.87 20.20
N ARG A 17 11.00 -2.96 20.89
CA ARG A 17 9.64 -2.51 20.54
C ARG A 17 9.73 -1.49 19.40
N ILE A 18 9.10 -1.78 18.27
CA ILE A 18 9.14 -0.93 17.08
C ILE A 18 7.84 -0.15 16.89
N LEU A 19 6.69 -0.77 17.19
CA LEU A 19 5.40 -0.09 17.25
C LEU A 19 4.88 -0.13 18.67
N ASN A 20 4.28 0.97 19.08
CA ASN A 20 3.80 1.16 20.43
C ASN A 20 2.39 1.76 20.41
N ASP A 21 1.39 0.93 20.70
CA ASP A 21 -0.01 1.29 20.83
C ASP A 21 -0.51 2.18 19.67
N VAL A 22 -0.29 1.71 18.43
CA VAL A 22 -0.66 2.42 17.21
C VAL A 22 -2.16 2.26 16.95
N ASP A 23 -2.83 3.40 16.73
CA ASP A 23 -4.22 3.50 16.30
C ASP A 23 -4.25 4.11 14.89
N LEU A 24 -5.02 3.52 13.95
CA LEU A 24 -5.19 4.02 12.59
C LEU A 24 -6.46 3.43 11.97
N THR A 25 -7.17 4.21 11.17
CA THR A 25 -8.34 3.74 10.43
C THR A 25 -8.22 4.09 8.95
N VAL A 26 -8.80 3.23 8.09
CA VAL A 26 -9.00 3.49 6.66
C VAL A 26 -10.45 3.15 6.32
N GLU A 27 -11.16 4.09 5.70
CA GLU A 27 -12.52 3.85 5.23
C GLU A 27 -12.54 3.36 3.78
N THR A 28 -13.67 2.77 3.37
CA THR A 28 -13.90 2.40 1.98
C THR A 28 -13.87 3.65 1.11
N GLY A 29 -13.15 3.60 -0.01
CA GLY A 29 -12.99 4.75 -0.92
C GLY A 29 -12.03 5.83 -0.44
N GLN A 30 -11.42 5.68 0.74
CA GLN A 30 -10.52 6.66 1.33
C GLN A 30 -9.06 6.38 0.97
N VAL A 31 -8.30 7.42 0.68
CA VAL A 31 -6.84 7.41 0.63
C VAL A 31 -6.29 7.98 1.94
N VAL A 32 -5.63 7.13 2.71
CA VAL A 32 -4.94 7.50 3.95
C VAL A 32 -3.45 7.49 3.71
N CYS A 33 -2.77 8.58 4.07
CA CYS A 33 -1.31 8.65 4.02
C CYS A 33 -0.70 8.53 5.41
N LEU A 34 0.24 7.58 5.57
CA LEU A 34 1.07 7.45 6.77
C LEU A 34 2.45 8.01 6.49
N MET A 35 2.76 9.15 7.10
CA MET A 35 4.02 9.88 6.96
C MET A 35 4.94 9.69 8.16
N GLY A 36 6.20 10.07 8.01
CA GLY A 36 7.22 10.03 9.06
C GLY A 36 8.61 9.73 8.48
N ARG A 37 9.65 9.98 9.28
CA ARG A 37 11.04 9.74 8.87
C ARG A 37 11.33 8.26 8.58
N ASN A 38 12.49 7.98 7.97
CA ASN A 38 12.94 6.61 7.79
C ASN A 38 13.20 5.94 9.16
N GLY A 39 12.84 4.65 9.26
CA GLY A 39 13.07 3.86 10.48
C GLY A 39 12.05 4.05 11.60
N VAL A 40 11.04 4.93 11.46
CA VAL A 40 10.06 5.19 12.55
C VAL A 40 9.01 4.07 12.74
N GLY A 41 8.93 3.07 11.83
CA GLY A 41 8.02 1.93 11.98
C GLY A 41 6.95 1.77 10.89
N LYS A 42 6.86 2.64 9.88
CA LYS A 42 5.80 2.62 8.85
C LYS A 42 5.70 1.28 8.11
N THR A 43 6.79 0.79 7.51
CA THR A 43 6.86 -0.54 6.87
C THR A 43 6.54 -1.66 7.85
N THR A 44 6.91 -1.52 9.13
CA THR A 44 6.58 -2.49 10.18
C THR A 44 5.07 -2.57 10.38
N LEU A 45 4.36 -1.43 10.35
CA LEU A 45 2.91 -1.40 10.43
C LEU A 45 2.26 -2.10 9.23
N LEU A 46 2.70 -1.81 8.00
CA LEU A 46 2.18 -2.50 6.82
C LEU A 46 2.43 -4.02 6.88
N LYS A 47 3.60 -4.44 7.34
CA LYS A 47 3.91 -5.87 7.56
C LYS A 47 3.05 -6.49 8.66
N ALA A 48 2.70 -5.73 9.70
CA ALA A 48 1.78 -6.19 10.73
C ALA A 48 0.35 -6.34 10.19
N ILE A 49 -0.14 -5.38 9.38
CA ILE A 49 -1.42 -5.46 8.69
C ILE A 49 -1.47 -6.67 7.76
N MET A 50 -0.38 -6.96 7.04
CA MET A 50 -0.28 -8.14 6.17
C MET A 50 -0.08 -9.48 6.92
N GLY A 51 0.15 -9.45 8.24
CA GLY A 51 0.41 -10.66 9.03
C GLY A 51 1.79 -11.30 8.77
N VAL A 52 2.70 -10.57 8.14
CA VAL A 52 4.12 -10.95 7.99
C VAL A 52 4.82 -10.80 9.34
N LEU A 53 4.44 -9.79 10.11
CA LEU A 53 4.85 -9.58 11.49
C LEU A 53 3.64 -9.76 12.41
N LYS A 54 3.85 -10.40 13.54
CA LYS A 54 2.78 -10.61 14.53
C LYS A 54 2.64 -9.37 15.43
N ALA A 55 1.41 -8.90 15.59
CA ALA A 55 1.09 -7.97 16.67
C ALA A 55 1.30 -8.67 18.03
N ARG A 56 1.96 -7.98 18.97
CA ARG A 56 2.15 -8.45 20.34
C ARG A 56 0.92 -8.14 21.19
N THR A 57 0.37 -6.94 21.02
CA THR A 57 -0.85 -6.44 21.68
C THR A 57 -1.70 -5.71 20.65
N GLY A 58 -2.95 -5.43 21.03
CA GLY A 58 -3.90 -4.72 20.18
C GLY A 58 -4.61 -5.61 19.16
N HIS A 59 -5.45 -4.99 18.36
CA HIS A 59 -6.29 -5.68 17.39
C HIS A 59 -6.19 -5.05 16.00
N ILE A 60 -6.33 -5.87 14.99
CA ILE A 60 -6.41 -5.45 13.57
C ILE A 60 -7.70 -6.02 13.00
N HIS A 61 -8.64 -5.15 12.66
CA HIS A 61 -9.91 -5.51 12.02
C HIS A 61 -9.88 -5.12 10.56
N PHE A 62 -10.37 -6.00 9.71
CA PHE A 62 -10.53 -5.78 8.28
C PHE A 62 -11.91 -6.27 7.84
N ASP A 63 -12.72 -5.39 7.24
CA ASP A 63 -14.08 -5.71 6.77
C ASP A 63 -14.89 -6.36 7.92
N ASP A 64 -14.92 -5.67 9.07
CA ASP A 64 -15.58 -6.06 10.34
C ASP A 64 -15.08 -7.38 10.97
N LYS A 65 -14.00 -7.96 10.48
CA LYS A 65 -13.42 -9.19 11.02
C LYS A 65 -12.09 -8.93 11.73
N ASP A 66 -11.93 -9.49 12.91
CA ASP A 66 -10.61 -9.52 13.57
C ASP A 66 -9.66 -10.46 12.80
N ILE A 67 -8.63 -9.87 12.20
CA ILE A 67 -7.59 -10.56 11.46
C ILE A 67 -6.26 -10.61 12.20
N THR A 68 -6.21 -10.18 13.46
CA THR A 68 -4.98 -10.01 14.25
C THR A 68 -4.11 -11.27 14.23
N ARG A 69 -4.72 -12.44 14.29
CA ARG A 69 -4.01 -13.73 14.30
C ARG A 69 -4.05 -14.48 12.95
N SER A 70 -4.75 -13.94 11.97
CA SER A 70 -4.85 -14.56 10.64
C SER A 70 -3.50 -14.57 9.93
N PRO A 71 -3.09 -15.65 9.28
CA PRO A 71 -1.86 -15.72 8.49
C PRO A 71 -1.96 -14.84 7.23
N SER A 72 -0.81 -14.43 6.68
CA SER A 72 -0.74 -13.50 5.55
C SER A 72 -1.57 -13.92 4.33
N TYR A 73 -1.56 -15.22 4.00
CA TYR A 73 -2.31 -15.72 2.84
C TYR A 73 -3.83 -15.54 3.01
N GLN A 74 -4.37 -15.73 4.23
CA GLN A 74 -5.80 -15.51 4.49
C GLN A 74 -6.17 -14.02 4.37
N ARG A 75 -5.29 -13.12 4.85
CA ARG A 75 -5.50 -11.67 4.70
C ARG A 75 -5.44 -11.26 3.22
N ALA A 76 -4.53 -11.85 2.46
CA ALA A 76 -4.47 -11.67 1.03
C ALA A 76 -5.76 -12.17 0.35
N GLN A 77 -6.27 -13.35 0.71
CA GLN A 77 -7.53 -13.90 0.20
C GLN A 77 -8.76 -13.08 0.61
N ALA A 78 -8.73 -12.47 1.79
CA ALA A 78 -9.80 -11.58 2.25
C ALA A 78 -9.90 -10.26 1.44
N GLY A 79 -8.84 -9.91 0.68
CA GLY A 79 -8.85 -8.74 -0.20
C GLY A 79 -7.82 -7.65 0.16
N ILE A 80 -6.82 -7.94 1.02
CA ILE A 80 -5.74 -6.99 1.28
C ILE A 80 -4.65 -7.16 0.23
N GLY A 81 -4.39 -6.12 -0.56
CA GLY A 81 -3.28 -6.01 -1.51
C GLY A 81 -2.09 -5.30 -0.90
N TYR A 82 -0.87 -5.72 -1.20
CA TYR A 82 0.35 -5.09 -0.70
C TYR A 82 1.42 -4.97 -1.78
N VAL A 83 1.87 -3.75 -2.00
CA VAL A 83 3.03 -3.42 -2.83
C VAL A 83 4.16 -3.00 -1.89
N PRO A 84 5.19 -3.83 -1.69
CA PRO A 84 6.29 -3.54 -0.77
C PRO A 84 7.25 -2.49 -1.35
N GLN A 85 8.00 -1.82 -0.48
CA GLN A 85 9.20 -1.07 -0.86
C GLN A 85 10.13 -1.99 -1.69
N GLY A 86 10.70 -1.47 -2.78
CA GLY A 86 11.53 -2.27 -3.69
C GLY A 86 10.75 -3.10 -4.70
N ARG A 87 9.41 -2.82 -4.86
CA ARG A 87 8.54 -3.34 -5.93
C ARG A 87 8.16 -4.81 -5.80
N GLY A 88 9.11 -5.70 -5.46
CA GLY A 88 8.87 -7.14 -5.27
C GLY A 88 8.35 -7.87 -6.52
N ILE A 89 8.74 -7.44 -7.73
CA ILE A 89 8.41 -8.13 -8.98
C ILE A 89 9.15 -9.47 -9.09
N PHE A 90 8.70 -10.34 -9.97
CA PHE A 90 9.41 -11.56 -10.37
C PHE A 90 10.30 -11.23 -11.58
N PRO A 91 11.61 -10.97 -11.40
CA PRO A 91 12.45 -10.36 -12.44
C PRO A 91 12.70 -11.27 -13.66
N TYR A 92 12.57 -12.57 -13.49
CA TYR A 92 12.80 -13.56 -14.57
C TYR A 92 11.51 -13.93 -15.34
N LEU A 93 10.35 -13.52 -14.84
CA LEU A 93 9.08 -13.69 -15.53
C LEU A 93 8.83 -12.50 -16.47
N SER A 94 8.03 -12.72 -17.51
CA SER A 94 7.54 -11.65 -18.37
C SER A 94 6.58 -10.73 -17.60
N VAL A 95 6.25 -9.58 -18.17
CA VAL A 95 5.23 -8.66 -17.64
C VAL A 95 3.89 -9.40 -17.47
N TYR A 96 3.45 -10.14 -18.50
CA TYR A 96 2.19 -10.91 -18.45
C TYR A 96 2.20 -11.97 -17.36
N GLU A 97 3.27 -12.77 -17.25
CA GLU A 97 3.40 -13.78 -16.20
C GLU A 97 3.42 -13.15 -14.80
N ASN A 98 4.04 -11.96 -14.62
CA ASN A 98 3.94 -11.22 -13.36
C ASN A 98 2.49 -10.87 -13.00
N LEU A 99 1.66 -10.46 -13.97
CA LEU A 99 0.24 -10.21 -13.73
C LEU A 99 -0.50 -11.48 -13.35
N LEU A 100 -0.21 -12.62 -14.00
CA LEU A 100 -0.79 -13.92 -13.66
C LEU A 100 -0.50 -14.32 -12.21
N MET A 101 0.71 -14.03 -11.70
CA MET A 101 1.07 -14.29 -10.30
C MET A 101 0.18 -13.56 -9.31
N GLY A 102 -0.49 -12.46 -9.72
CA GLY A 102 -1.47 -11.77 -8.89
C GLY A 102 -2.66 -12.64 -8.50
N PHE A 103 -3.08 -13.56 -9.37
CA PHE A 103 -4.22 -14.46 -9.12
C PHE A 103 -3.90 -15.63 -8.18
N GLU A 104 -2.61 -15.94 -7.95
CA GLU A 104 -2.21 -17.03 -7.03
C GLU A 104 -2.68 -16.82 -5.59
N ALA A 105 -2.94 -15.57 -5.19
CA ALA A 105 -3.51 -15.27 -3.88
C ALA A 105 -5.01 -15.59 -3.77
N LEU A 106 -5.72 -15.79 -4.89
CA LEU A 106 -7.16 -16.06 -4.89
C LEU A 106 -7.45 -17.53 -4.58
N PRO A 107 -8.55 -17.84 -3.84
CA PRO A 107 -8.88 -19.21 -3.43
C PRO A 107 -8.99 -20.20 -4.59
N HIS A 108 -9.52 -19.76 -5.73
CA HIS A 108 -9.77 -20.60 -6.91
C HIS A 108 -8.76 -20.40 -8.04
N LYS A 109 -7.74 -19.54 -7.85
CA LYS A 109 -6.68 -19.23 -8.84
C LYS A 109 -7.22 -18.96 -10.27
N ARG A 110 -8.48 -18.51 -10.37
CA ARG A 110 -9.11 -18.26 -11.66
C ARG A 110 -8.58 -16.97 -12.24
N ILE A 111 -7.95 -17.06 -13.39
CA ILE A 111 -7.48 -15.92 -14.16
C ILE A 111 -8.70 -15.18 -14.72
N ASP A 112 -8.79 -13.88 -14.41
CA ASP A 112 -9.78 -12.97 -14.97
C ASP A 112 -9.12 -12.08 -16.03
N GLN A 113 -9.42 -12.36 -17.30
CA GLN A 113 -8.85 -11.60 -18.42
C GLN A 113 -9.33 -10.14 -18.43
N SER A 114 -10.54 -9.86 -17.89
CA SER A 114 -11.01 -8.47 -17.79
C SER A 114 -10.17 -7.68 -16.80
N ALA A 115 -9.77 -8.28 -15.67
CA ALA A 115 -8.89 -7.63 -14.70
C ALA A 115 -7.48 -7.35 -15.27
N ILE A 116 -6.97 -8.24 -16.15
CA ILE A 116 -5.72 -7.97 -16.87
C ILE A 116 -5.89 -6.83 -17.86
N ALA A 117 -7.01 -6.78 -18.57
CA ALA A 117 -7.31 -5.68 -19.49
C ALA A 117 -7.42 -4.34 -18.75
N GLU A 118 -8.14 -4.30 -17.62
CA GLU A 118 -8.22 -3.13 -16.73
C GLU A 118 -6.83 -2.67 -16.26
N ALA A 119 -5.95 -3.62 -15.87
CA ALA A 119 -4.58 -3.29 -15.46
C ALA A 119 -3.77 -2.66 -16.61
N TYR A 120 -3.98 -3.09 -17.84
CA TYR A 120 -3.37 -2.48 -19.02
C TYR A 120 -3.98 -1.11 -19.40
N GLU A 121 -5.25 -0.87 -19.08
CA GLU A 121 -5.87 0.46 -19.23
C GLU A 121 -5.29 1.46 -18.21
N LEU A 122 -5.05 1.01 -16.98
CA LEU A 122 -4.40 1.82 -15.95
C LEU A 122 -2.93 2.13 -16.30
N PHE A 123 -2.21 1.15 -16.86
CA PHE A 123 -0.79 1.25 -17.22
C PHE A 123 -0.53 0.76 -18.65
N PRO A 124 -0.85 1.57 -19.70
CA PRO A 124 -0.78 1.14 -21.12
C PRO A 124 0.60 0.66 -21.56
N VAL A 125 1.68 1.18 -20.97
CA VAL A 125 3.06 0.76 -21.27
C VAL A 125 3.28 -0.74 -20.99
N LEU A 126 2.60 -1.31 -19.99
CA LEU A 126 2.72 -2.74 -19.66
C LEU A 126 2.16 -3.64 -20.76
N LYS A 127 1.10 -3.19 -21.45
CA LYS A 127 0.52 -3.92 -22.60
C LYS A 127 1.52 -4.02 -23.75
N THR A 128 2.22 -2.93 -24.07
CA THR A 128 3.22 -2.92 -25.15
C THR A 128 4.43 -3.79 -24.83
N MET A 129 4.65 -4.09 -23.54
CA MET A 129 5.80 -4.86 -23.05
C MET A 129 5.40 -6.23 -22.47
N GLN A 130 4.21 -6.73 -22.77
CA GLN A 130 3.63 -7.91 -22.10
C GLN A 130 4.51 -9.18 -22.15
N THR A 131 5.29 -9.35 -23.23
CA THR A 131 6.20 -10.49 -23.40
C THR A 131 7.62 -10.22 -22.90
N ARG A 132 7.92 -8.97 -22.49
CA ARG A 132 9.25 -8.56 -22.05
C ARG A 132 9.53 -9.08 -20.66
N VAL A 133 10.77 -9.57 -20.40
CA VAL A 133 11.25 -9.99 -19.09
C VAL A 133 11.24 -8.82 -18.13
N ALA A 134 10.54 -8.94 -17.01
CA ALA A 134 10.25 -7.84 -16.09
C ALA A 134 11.50 -7.20 -15.46
N GLY A 135 12.56 -7.98 -15.24
CA GLY A 135 13.84 -7.47 -14.73
C GLY A 135 14.54 -6.48 -15.66
N THR A 136 14.18 -6.44 -16.97
CA THR A 136 14.74 -5.51 -17.96
C THR A 136 13.98 -4.20 -18.09
N LEU A 137 12.89 -4.04 -17.37
CA LEU A 137 12.09 -2.82 -17.33
C LEU A 137 12.82 -1.71 -16.55
N SER A 138 12.51 -0.44 -16.85
CA SER A 138 12.93 0.68 -16.02
C SER A 138 12.34 0.58 -14.62
N GLY A 139 12.95 1.29 -13.64
CA GLY A 139 12.45 1.29 -12.27
C GLY A 139 10.99 1.72 -12.14
N GLY A 140 10.58 2.74 -12.88
CA GLY A 140 9.17 3.18 -12.91
C GLY A 140 8.22 2.15 -13.51
N GLN A 141 8.62 1.51 -14.62
CA GLN A 141 7.81 0.45 -15.24
C GLN A 141 7.68 -0.78 -14.33
N GLN A 142 8.74 -1.13 -13.59
CA GLN A 142 8.67 -2.18 -12.58
C GLN A 142 7.69 -1.83 -11.45
N GLN A 143 7.64 -0.55 -11.04
CA GLN A 143 6.68 -0.08 -10.04
C GLN A 143 5.24 -0.15 -10.55
N GLN A 144 5.00 0.30 -11.78
CA GLN A 144 3.70 0.16 -12.43
C GLN A 144 3.26 -1.31 -12.49
N LEU A 145 4.20 -2.21 -12.86
CA LEU A 145 3.93 -3.66 -12.88
C LEU A 145 3.61 -4.21 -11.49
N ALA A 146 4.34 -3.77 -10.46
CA ALA A 146 4.10 -4.20 -9.08
C ALA A 146 2.69 -3.80 -8.59
N ILE A 147 2.25 -2.58 -8.91
CA ILE A 147 0.90 -2.09 -8.60
C ILE A 147 -0.13 -2.87 -9.42
N ALA A 148 0.05 -2.97 -10.74
CA ALA A 148 -0.85 -3.68 -11.64
C ALA A 148 -1.08 -5.13 -11.21
N ARG A 149 -0.01 -5.85 -10.83
CA ARG A 149 -0.07 -7.23 -10.33
C ARG A 149 -0.94 -7.38 -9.08
N VAL A 150 -0.97 -6.38 -8.22
CA VAL A 150 -1.85 -6.40 -7.06
C VAL A 150 -3.29 -6.05 -7.45
N LEU A 151 -3.49 -5.14 -8.39
CA LEU A 151 -4.81 -4.67 -8.83
C LEU A 151 -5.61 -5.73 -9.61
N VAL A 152 -4.97 -6.65 -10.37
CA VAL A 152 -5.68 -7.70 -11.11
C VAL A 152 -6.54 -8.61 -10.24
N ARG A 153 -6.31 -8.66 -8.94
CA ARG A 153 -7.12 -9.41 -7.98
C ARG A 153 -8.26 -8.59 -7.35
N ARG A 154 -8.42 -7.32 -7.77
CA ARG A 154 -9.42 -6.38 -7.27
C ARG A 154 -9.48 -6.32 -5.74
N PRO A 155 -8.38 -5.88 -5.09
CA PRO A 155 -8.33 -5.81 -3.62
C PRO A 155 -9.35 -4.82 -3.08
N LYS A 156 -9.84 -5.07 -1.85
CA LYS A 156 -10.68 -4.12 -1.10
C LYS A 156 -9.83 -3.05 -0.40
N LEU A 157 -8.60 -3.42 0.00
CA LEU A 157 -7.61 -2.53 0.62
C LEU A 157 -6.28 -2.66 -0.11
N LEU A 158 -5.71 -1.54 -0.52
CA LEU A 158 -4.41 -1.47 -1.16
C LEU A 158 -3.39 -0.81 -0.22
N LEU A 159 -2.35 -1.55 0.13
CA LEU A 159 -1.23 -1.06 0.92
C LEU A 159 -0.06 -0.75 -0.02
N LEU A 160 0.43 0.49 -0.01
CA LEU A 160 1.55 0.95 -0.84
C LEU A 160 2.69 1.44 0.05
N ASP A 161 3.84 0.79 -0.02
CA ASP A 161 5.03 1.14 0.78
C ASP A 161 6.03 1.90 -0.08
N LYS A 162 6.07 3.23 0.05
CA LYS A 162 6.91 4.17 -0.69
C LYS A 162 6.88 3.94 -2.21
N PRO A 163 5.71 4.00 -2.83
CA PRO A 163 5.56 3.66 -4.24
C PRO A 163 6.31 4.62 -5.18
N MET A 164 6.71 5.80 -4.72
CA MET A 164 7.40 6.82 -5.53
C MET A 164 8.92 6.81 -5.38
N GLU A 165 9.47 5.94 -4.51
CA GLU A 165 10.91 5.94 -4.23
C GLU A 165 11.75 5.52 -5.45
N GLY A 166 12.70 6.39 -5.84
CA GLY A 166 13.62 6.11 -6.95
C GLY A 166 12.96 6.04 -8.33
N ILE A 167 11.88 6.80 -8.55
CA ILE A 167 11.15 6.86 -9.82
C ILE A 167 11.26 8.26 -10.43
N GLN A 168 11.23 8.31 -11.77
CA GLN A 168 11.22 9.57 -12.51
C GLN A 168 9.90 10.33 -12.32
N PRO A 169 9.92 11.67 -12.28
CA PRO A 169 8.72 12.49 -12.05
C PRO A 169 7.54 12.20 -12.98
N SER A 170 7.81 11.89 -14.25
CA SER A 170 6.75 11.55 -15.21
C SER A 170 5.96 10.30 -14.83
N ILE A 171 6.64 9.29 -14.25
CA ILE A 171 5.99 8.05 -13.79
C ILE A 171 5.27 8.27 -12.46
N VAL A 172 5.79 9.17 -11.60
CA VAL A 172 5.09 9.59 -10.37
C VAL A 172 3.69 10.14 -10.71
N ILE A 173 3.60 11.04 -11.69
CA ILE A 173 2.32 11.60 -12.16
C ILE A 173 1.37 10.52 -12.68
N GLU A 174 1.88 9.52 -13.40
CA GLU A 174 1.04 8.40 -13.88
C GLU A 174 0.50 7.56 -12.73
N ILE A 175 1.32 7.25 -11.71
CA ILE A 175 0.88 6.48 -10.54
C ILE A 175 -0.10 7.31 -9.71
N GLU A 176 0.13 8.59 -9.52
CA GLU A 176 -0.77 9.52 -8.86
C GLU A 176 -2.15 9.53 -9.52
N ARG A 177 -2.17 9.65 -10.86
CA ARG A 177 -3.41 9.56 -11.65
C ARG A 177 -4.16 8.25 -11.39
N VAL A 178 -3.44 7.12 -11.38
CA VAL A 178 -4.06 5.82 -11.12
C VAL A 178 -4.64 5.75 -9.71
N ILE A 179 -3.91 6.21 -8.67
CA ILE A 179 -4.41 6.25 -7.30
C ILE A 179 -5.67 7.12 -7.20
N SER A 180 -5.67 8.30 -7.83
CA SER A 180 -6.84 9.20 -7.87
C SER A 180 -8.05 8.56 -8.59
N MET A 181 -7.82 7.83 -9.69
CA MET A 181 -8.89 7.09 -10.37
C MET A 181 -9.48 5.99 -9.48
N LEU A 182 -8.64 5.24 -8.76
CA LEU A 182 -9.09 4.19 -7.83
C LEU A 182 -9.87 4.79 -6.66
N GLN A 183 -9.44 5.94 -6.13
CA GLN A 183 -10.16 6.70 -5.09
C GLN A 183 -11.55 7.12 -5.58
N GLN A 184 -11.65 7.70 -6.79
CA GLN A 184 -12.92 8.15 -7.38
C GLN A 184 -13.92 6.98 -7.61
N GLN A 185 -13.44 5.77 -7.86
CA GLN A 185 -14.30 4.58 -7.92
C GLN A 185 -14.95 4.24 -6.57
N GLY A 186 -14.40 4.71 -5.46
CA GLY A 186 -15.00 4.65 -4.13
C GLY A 186 -15.15 3.25 -3.52
N SER A 187 -14.62 2.20 -4.16
CA SER A 187 -14.82 0.81 -3.74
C SER A 187 -13.66 0.22 -2.92
N MET A 188 -12.50 0.88 -2.91
CA MET A 188 -11.26 0.38 -2.31
C MET A 188 -10.67 1.41 -1.34
N GLY A 189 -10.28 0.97 -0.13
CA GLY A 189 -9.44 1.77 0.76
C GLY A 189 -7.98 1.70 0.32
N ILE A 190 -7.23 2.80 0.47
CA ILE A 190 -5.80 2.86 0.15
C ILE A 190 -5.04 3.38 1.36
N LEU A 191 -4.05 2.62 1.82
CA LEU A 191 -3.08 3.08 2.82
C LEU A 191 -1.72 3.24 2.16
N LEU A 192 -1.30 4.49 2.05
CA LEU A 192 -0.07 4.90 1.40
C LEU A 192 0.97 5.30 2.45
N VAL A 193 2.16 4.72 2.39
CA VAL A 193 3.32 5.17 3.18
C VAL A 193 4.20 6.04 2.28
N GLU A 194 4.37 7.30 2.67
CA GLU A 194 5.19 8.25 1.91
C GLU A 194 5.96 9.23 2.80
N GLN A 195 6.93 9.92 2.20
CA GLN A 195 7.73 10.97 2.81
C GLN A 195 7.58 12.31 2.08
N PHE A 196 7.16 12.28 0.82
CA PHE A 196 6.95 13.47 0.00
C PHE A 196 5.60 14.10 0.36
N LEU A 197 5.68 15.20 1.14
CA LEU A 197 4.53 15.87 1.70
C LEU A 197 3.55 16.37 0.61
N ASP A 198 4.07 17.07 -0.41
CA ASP A 198 3.24 17.66 -1.45
C ASP A 198 2.44 16.58 -2.21
N PHE A 199 3.08 15.45 -2.50
CA PHE A 199 2.42 14.30 -3.09
C PHE A 199 1.34 13.72 -2.16
N ALA A 200 1.70 13.50 -0.89
CA ALA A 200 0.78 12.93 0.09
C ALA A 200 -0.48 13.80 0.26
N LEU A 201 -0.32 15.12 0.38
CA LEU A 201 -1.43 16.07 0.53
C LEU A 201 -2.25 16.23 -0.76
N GLY A 202 -1.63 15.99 -1.94
CA GLY A 202 -2.32 16.08 -3.22
C GLY A 202 -3.35 14.98 -3.47
N ILE A 203 -3.23 13.82 -2.80
CA ILE A 203 -4.08 12.65 -3.06
C ILE A 203 -4.76 12.07 -1.82
N ALA A 204 -4.30 12.38 -0.61
CA ALA A 204 -4.85 11.81 0.61
C ALA A 204 -6.11 12.56 1.08
N ASP A 205 -7.06 11.80 1.65
CA ASP A 205 -8.19 12.35 2.40
C ASP A 205 -7.82 12.58 3.86
N ARG A 206 -6.93 11.74 4.41
CA ARG A 206 -6.49 11.77 5.81
C ARG A 206 -5.00 11.47 5.91
N CYS A 207 -4.33 12.17 6.81
CA CYS A 207 -2.90 12.03 7.06
C CYS A 207 -2.62 11.65 8.50
N TYR A 208 -1.77 10.64 8.68
CA TYR A 208 -1.18 10.26 9.96
C TYR A 208 0.32 10.53 9.93
N VAL A 209 0.87 11.00 11.04
CA VAL A 209 2.33 11.15 11.19
C VAL A 209 2.81 10.20 12.28
N MET A 210 3.80 9.39 11.94
CA MET A 210 4.44 8.44 12.86
C MET A 210 5.82 8.92 13.26
N GLU A 211 6.10 8.90 14.55
CA GLU A 211 7.44 9.09 15.13
C GLU A 211 7.73 8.01 16.16
N LYS A 212 8.91 7.38 16.09
CA LYS A 212 9.37 6.36 17.05
C LYS A 212 8.33 5.28 17.39
N GLY A 213 7.58 4.85 16.37
CA GLY A 213 6.60 3.78 16.49
C GLY A 213 5.25 4.17 17.08
N VAL A 214 4.96 5.44 17.26
CA VAL A 214 3.65 5.96 17.70
C VAL A 214 3.07 6.93 16.70
N ILE A 215 1.75 7.04 16.61
CA ILE A 215 1.09 8.11 15.86
C ILE A 215 1.13 9.36 16.75
N VAL A 216 1.76 10.42 16.21
CA VAL A 216 1.91 11.71 16.91
C VAL A 216 0.99 12.78 16.38
N PHE A 217 0.42 12.56 15.20
CA PHE A 217 -0.53 13.48 14.59
C PHE A 217 -1.49 12.72 13.64
N ASP A 218 -2.72 13.19 13.57
CA ASP A 218 -3.81 12.66 12.77
C ASP A 218 -4.78 13.78 12.41
N SER A 219 -5.02 13.99 11.11
CA SER A 219 -6.01 14.96 10.64
C SER A 219 -6.52 14.65 9.23
N PRO A 220 -7.68 15.22 8.82
CA PRO A 220 -8.01 15.34 7.40
C PRO A 220 -6.89 16.06 6.65
N ALA A 221 -6.60 15.63 5.40
CA ALA A 221 -5.53 16.22 4.61
C ALA A 221 -5.74 17.73 4.34
N ALA A 222 -7.00 18.16 4.19
CA ALA A 222 -7.35 19.56 3.99
C ALA A 222 -7.02 20.48 5.21
N GLU A 223 -6.93 19.88 6.40
CA GLU A 223 -6.64 20.56 7.67
C GLU A 223 -5.19 20.34 8.12
N PHE A 224 -4.37 19.71 7.28
CA PHE A 224 -3.02 19.31 7.65
C PHE A 224 -2.09 20.54 7.78
N ASP A 225 -1.60 20.78 9.00
CA ASP A 225 -0.67 21.88 9.27
C ASP A 225 0.75 21.53 8.78
N GLN A 226 1.21 22.26 7.76
CA GLN A 226 2.56 22.09 7.21
C GLN A 226 3.68 22.38 8.23
N THR A 227 3.41 23.15 9.29
CA THR A 227 4.38 23.40 10.37
C THR A 227 4.65 22.10 11.15
N ILE A 228 3.61 21.32 11.41
CA ILE A 228 3.72 19.98 12.04
C ILE A 228 4.50 19.05 11.13
N ALA A 229 4.20 19.07 9.82
CA ALA A 229 4.95 18.28 8.86
C ALA A 229 6.45 18.59 8.91
N LYS A 230 6.84 19.88 8.90
CA LYS A 230 8.23 20.29 9.00
C LYS A 230 8.91 19.80 10.27
N GLN A 231 8.21 19.79 11.40
CA GLN A 231 8.73 19.29 12.67
C GLN A 231 9.07 17.79 12.64
N TYR A 232 8.20 16.97 12.02
CA TYR A 232 8.31 15.50 12.05
C TYR A 232 8.86 14.88 10.76
N LEU A 233 8.80 15.59 9.63
CA LEU A 233 9.26 15.11 8.34
C LEU A 233 10.55 15.81 7.88
N ALA A 234 10.91 16.95 8.48
CA ALA A 234 12.09 17.70 8.06
C ALA A 234 13.35 16.82 8.12
N VAL A 235 14.02 16.81 7.01
CA VAL A 235 15.38 16.33 6.78
C VAL A 235 16.36 17.39 7.27
#